data_c5ac2d2863126b6d827157d9339c0377
#
_entry.id   c5ac2d2863126b6d827157d9339c0377
#
_cell.length_a   1.000
_cell.length_b   1.000
_cell.length_c   1.000
_cell.angle_alpha   90.00
_cell.angle_beta   90.00
_cell.angle_gamma   90.00
#
_symmetry.space_group_name_H-M   'P 1'
#
loop_
_entity.id
_entity.type
_entity.pdbx_description
1 polymer ?
#
loop_
_entity_poly.entity_id
_entity_poly.type
_entity_poly.pdbx_seq_one_letter_code
_entity_poly.pdbx_strand_id
1 'polypeptide(L)'
;MASLTRPIAEAQNPPDPRIAELTELFAKAKAQFRGGSYADSLATLEKVDSATRAPGLEAAREKILPAVSFYRGADFAALGRNEEAHREFRIYLESAPAARLDPAMYPRAVIDAFQATREELRGRDSAAEPAGTLGLAEAYAAFRPPPGPANAVDEAWGESAVRFLMTKDEKAAWMRVSDAPARAEFVALFWQRRDHTPETGENAYRDEIERRIRFADAQFAQGEKKGSLTDRGMVFVVMGPPSYVGNALLKIEDDPIQAARSAPRTQVLVGPTGRVGTLTVTPQPMTAEKIQGSREIWHYRRDRLPKAVASNEVAFEFLSKDGYGTAVLQREAVALTTLEIVAGNGDEGAAGTPARAQ
;
A
#
# COMPACT_ATOMS: atom_id res chain seq x y z
N MET A 1 55.43 -4.43 10.13
CA MET A 1 54.80 -4.71 8.81
C MET A 1 53.41 -5.23 9.11
N ALA A 2 52.42 -4.36 9.02
CA ALA A 2 51.01 -4.71 9.24
C ALA A 2 50.34 -4.89 7.89
N SER A 3 49.93 -6.13 7.61
CA SER A 3 49.22 -6.49 6.36
C SER A 3 47.79 -6.04 6.46
N LEU A 4 47.42 -5.04 5.67
CA LEU A 4 46.04 -4.59 5.47
C LEU A 4 45.35 -5.55 4.50
N THR A 5 44.58 -6.47 5.04
CA THR A 5 43.63 -7.25 4.24
C THR A 5 42.42 -6.37 3.88
N ARG A 6 42.31 -6.00 2.62
CA ARG A 6 41.11 -5.39 2.05
C ARG A 6 39.95 -6.39 2.08
N PRO A 7 38.75 -5.99 2.49
CA PRO A 7 37.57 -6.84 2.31
C PRO A 7 37.31 -6.99 0.79
N ILE A 8 37.19 -8.24 0.36
CA ILE A 8 36.76 -8.62 -0.98
C ILE A 8 35.31 -8.12 -1.11
N ALA A 9 35.08 -7.17 -2.00
CA ALA A 9 33.74 -6.81 -2.40
C ALA A 9 33.06 -8.06 -2.96
N GLU A 10 31.96 -8.48 -2.33
CA GLU A 10 31.05 -9.48 -2.90
C GLU A 10 30.63 -9.01 -4.28
N ALA A 11 31.13 -9.70 -5.28
CA ALA A 11 30.70 -9.49 -6.66
C ALA A 11 29.21 -9.85 -6.72
N GLN A 12 28.35 -8.85 -6.83
CA GLN A 12 26.94 -9.05 -7.13
C GLN A 12 26.87 -9.79 -8.47
N ASN A 13 26.49 -11.06 -8.42
CA ASN A 13 26.22 -11.83 -9.63
C ASN A 13 25.20 -11.06 -10.47
N PRO A 14 25.40 -10.93 -11.77
CA PRO A 14 24.42 -10.30 -12.64
C PRO A 14 23.05 -11.01 -12.45
N PRO A 15 21.95 -10.25 -12.42
CA PRO A 15 20.62 -10.85 -12.22
C PRO A 15 20.38 -11.94 -13.29
N ASP A 16 19.87 -13.08 -12.84
CA ASP A 16 19.58 -14.23 -13.71
C ASP A 16 18.66 -13.76 -14.86
N PRO A 17 19.04 -13.94 -16.13
CA PRO A 17 18.26 -13.48 -17.28
C PRO A 17 16.84 -14.08 -17.30
N ARG A 18 16.64 -15.26 -16.70
CA ARG A 18 15.32 -15.87 -16.55
C ARG A 18 14.37 -15.05 -15.70
N ILE A 19 14.88 -14.27 -14.72
CA ILE A 19 14.08 -13.36 -13.90
C ILE A 19 13.54 -12.19 -14.75
N ALA A 20 14.34 -11.69 -15.68
CA ALA A 20 13.88 -10.64 -16.60
C ALA A 20 12.76 -11.16 -17.51
N GLU A 21 12.92 -12.37 -18.08
CA GLU A 21 11.89 -13.02 -18.90
C GLU A 21 10.58 -13.25 -18.11
N LEU A 22 10.67 -13.73 -16.87
CA LEU A 22 9.51 -13.89 -15.98
C LEU A 22 8.80 -12.55 -15.73
N THR A 23 9.56 -11.48 -15.53
CA THR A 23 9.02 -10.14 -15.31
C THR A 23 8.26 -9.64 -16.55
N GLU A 24 8.80 -9.87 -17.74
CA GLU A 24 8.14 -9.51 -19.01
C GLU A 24 6.86 -10.32 -19.24
N LEU A 25 6.90 -11.64 -19.02
CA LEU A 25 5.72 -12.50 -19.14
C LEU A 25 4.63 -12.06 -18.14
N PHE A 26 4.99 -11.78 -16.91
CA PHE A 26 4.03 -11.31 -15.91
C PHE A 26 3.46 -9.92 -16.26
N ALA A 27 4.29 -9.01 -16.76
CA ALA A 27 3.81 -7.70 -17.25
C ALA A 27 2.84 -7.86 -18.43
N LYS A 28 3.10 -8.80 -19.35
CA LYS A 28 2.20 -9.13 -20.43
C LYS A 28 0.86 -9.66 -19.93
N ALA A 29 0.85 -10.57 -18.96
CA ALA A 29 -0.38 -11.10 -18.39
C ALA A 29 -1.22 -9.98 -17.75
N LYS A 30 -0.59 -9.08 -16.97
CA LYS A 30 -1.27 -7.92 -16.39
C LYS A 30 -1.89 -7.02 -17.47
N ALA A 31 -1.19 -6.79 -18.57
CA ALA A 31 -1.71 -6.00 -19.69
C ALA A 31 -2.91 -6.67 -20.37
N GLN A 32 -2.87 -8.00 -20.54
CA GLN A 32 -3.98 -8.80 -21.07
C GLN A 32 -5.21 -8.74 -20.15
N PHE A 33 -5.02 -8.89 -18.83
CA PHE A 33 -6.08 -8.72 -17.84
C PHE A 33 -6.75 -7.33 -17.95
N ARG A 34 -5.94 -6.26 -17.95
CA ARG A 34 -6.45 -4.88 -18.09
C ARG A 34 -7.18 -4.63 -19.40
N GLY A 35 -6.76 -5.34 -20.46
CA GLY A 35 -7.41 -5.28 -21.77
C GLY A 35 -8.66 -6.13 -21.88
N GLY A 36 -9.07 -6.84 -20.81
CA GLY A 36 -10.23 -7.73 -20.82
C GLY A 36 -9.99 -9.09 -21.51
N SER A 37 -8.75 -9.37 -21.90
CA SER A 37 -8.36 -10.66 -22.52
C SER A 37 -8.02 -11.70 -21.45
N TYR A 38 -8.99 -12.03 -20.59
CA TYR A 38 -8.80 -12.85 -19.41
C TYR A 38 -8.29 -14.27 -19.71
N ALA A 39 -8.77 -14.89 -20.78
CA ALA A 39 -8.29 -16.21 -21.20
C ALA A 39 -6.82 -16.20 -21.63
N ASP A 40 -6.38 -15.16 -22.36
CA ASP A 40 -4.98 -15.01 -22.76
C ASP A 40 -4.09 -14.69 -21.56
N SER A 41 -4.60 -13.90 -20.60
CA SER A 41 -3.94 -13.61 -19.34
C SER A 41 -3.69 -14.89 -18.56
N LEU A 42 -4.70 -15.75 -18.38
CA LEU A 42 -4.55 -17.08 -17.75
C LEU A 42 -3.49 -17.93 -18.42
N ALA A 43 -3.53 -18.04 -19.75
CA ALA A 43 -2.53 -18.81 -20.49
C ALA A 43 -1.11 -18.27 -20.34
N THR A 44 -0.97 -16.94 -20.19
CA THR A 44 0.33 -16.31 -19.95
C THR A 44 0.79 -16.52 -18.50
N LEU A 45 -0.10 -16.44 -17.52
CA LEU A 45 0.20 -16.71 -16.10
C LEU A 45 0.60 -18.18 -15.87
N GLU A 46 0.03 -19.11 -16.64
CA GLU A 46 0.42 -20.52 -16.59
C GLU A 46 1.86 -20.75 -17.09
N LYS A 47 2.29 -19.98 -18.10
CA LYS A 47 3.69 -19.97 -18.53
C LYS A 47 4.60 -19.40 -17.45
N VAL A 48 4.19 -18.33 -16.76
CA VAL A 48 4.94 -17.78 -15.63
C VAL A 48 5.09 -18.81 -14.52
N ASP A 49 3.99 -19.44 -14.07
CA ASP A 49 4.05 -20.48 -13.03
C ASP A 49 4.94 -21.64 -13.43
N SER A 50 4.82 -22.13 -14.66
CA SER A 50 5.65 -23.22 -15.19
C SER A 50 7.13 -22.85 -15.24
N ALA A 51 7.47 -21.67 -15.71
CA ALA A 51 8.84 -21.20 -15.80
C ALA A 51 9.49 -20.99 -14.42
N THR A 52 8.72 -20.59 -13.40
CA THR A 52 9.22 -20.45 -12.01
C THR A 52 9.55 -21.78 -11.33
N ARG A 53 9.13 -22.92 -11.90
CA ARG A 53 9.45 -24.26 -11.36
C ARG A 53 10.84 -24.77 -11.77
N ALA A 54 11.55 -24.03 -12.61
CA ALA A 54 12.90 -24.39 -13.00
C ALA A 54 13.87 -24.31 -11.82
N PRO A 55 14.85 -25.24 -11.72
CA PRO A 55 15.83 -25.24 -10.65
C PRO A 55 16.58 -23.90 -10.54
N GLY A 56 16.78 -23.42 -9.32
CA GLY A 56 17.45 -22.15 -9.02
C GLY A 56 16.53 -20.92 -9.05
N LEU A 57 15.22 -21.08 -9.28
CA LEU A 57 14.23 -20.00 -9.26
C LEU A 57 13.28 -20.06 -8.05
N GLU A 58 13.58 -20.86 -7.04
CA GLU A 58 12.72 -21.09 -5.88
C GLU A 58 12.41 -19.77 -5.15
N ALA A 59 13.43 -18.94 -4.90
CA ALA A 59 13.26 -17.64 -4.25
C ALA A 59 12.49 -16.63 -5.12
N ALA A 60 12.63 -16.69 -6.43
CA ALA A 60 11.84 -15.87 -7.36
C ALA A 60 10.39 -16.33 -7.39
N ARG A 61 10.16 -17.66 -7.36
CA ARG A 61 8.83 -18.25 -7.30
C ARG A 61 8.09 -17.83 -6.04
N GLU A 62 8.71 -17.94 -4.87
CA GLU A 62 8.11 -17.56 -3.60
C GLU A 62 7.61 -16.10 -3.63
N LYS A 63 8.39 -15.19 -4.23
CA LYS A 63 8.04 -13.78 -4.35
C LYS A 63 6.93 -13.50 -5.35
N ILE A 64 6.88 -14.22 -6.48
CA ILE A 64 5.93 -13.92 -7.57
C ILE A 64 4.61 -14.69 -7.42
N LEU A 65 4.63 -15.86 -6.76
CA LEU A 65 3.47 -16.75 -6.66
C LEU A 65 2.20 -16.05 -6.11
N PRO A 66 2.26 -15.24 -5.06
CA PRO A 66 1.07 -14.53 -4.58
C PRO A 66 0.45 -13.64 -5.65
N ALA A 67 1.27 -12.90 -6.40
CA ALA A 67 0.78 -12.04 -7.46
C ALA A 67 0.21 -12.85 -8.65
N VAL A 68 0.82 -13.97 -9.00
CA VAL A 68 0.30 -14.89 -10.04
C VAL A 68 -1.06 -15.43 -9.61
N SER A 69 -1.19 -15.93 -8.37
CA SER A 69 -2.48 -16.45 -7.86
C SER A 69 -3.54 -15.35 -7.80
N PHE A 70 -3.17 -14.12 -7.43
CA PHE A 70 -4.11 -13.01 -7.47
C PHE A 70 -4.69 -12.79 -8.88
N TYR A 71 -3.84 -12.66 -9.90
CA TYR A 71 -4.32 -12.42 -11.26
C TYR A 71 -5.06 -13.60 -11.85
N ARG A 72 -4.65 -14.85 -11.55
CA ARG A 72 -5.42 -16.05 -11.95
C ARG A 72 -6.81 -16.04 -11.32
N GLY A 73 -6.90 -15.71 -10.04
CA GLY A 73 -8.19 -15.55 -9.36
C GLY A 73 -9.07 -14.48 -10.00
N ALA A 74 -8.47 -13.33 -10.35
CA ALA A 74 -9.17 -12.24 -11.01
C ALA A 74 -9.65 -12.62 -12.42
N ASP A 75 -8.81 -13.29 -13.21
CA ASP A 75 -9.17 -13.80 -14.54
C ASP A 75 -10.31 -14.81 -14.45
N PHE A 76 -10.21 -15.78 -13.53
CA PHE A 76 -11.26 -16.79 -13.33
C PHE A 76 -12.59 -16.14 -12.91
N ALA A 77 -12.57 -15.20 -11.99
CA ALA A 77 -13.78 -14.48 -11.57
C ALA A 77 -14.39 -13.68 -12.73
N ALA A 78 -13.58 -13.00 -13.53
CA ALA A 78 -14.05 -12.25 -14.69
C ALA A 78 -14.65 -13.16 -15.77
N LEU A 79 -14.20 -14.43 -15.86
CA LEU A 79 -14.74 -15.46 -16.74
C LEU A 79 -15.94 -16.23 -16.14
N GLY A 80 -16.38 -15.86 -14.92
CA GLY A 80 -17.49 -16.54 -14.23
C GLY A 80 -17.11 -17.89 -13.61
N ARG A 81 -15.81 -18.23 -13.54
CA ARG A 81 -15.27 -19.46 -12.97
C ARG A 81 -14.99 -19.31 -11.48
N ASN A 82 -16.04 -19.15 -10.70
CA ASN A 82 -15.96 -18.73 -9.29
C ASN A 82 -15.20 -19.73 -8.40
N GLU A 83 -15.36 -21.04 -8.60
CA GLU A 83 -14.66 -22.07 -7.82
C GLU A 83 -13.14 -21.98 -7.96
N GLU A 84 -12.66 -21.75 -9.18
CA GLU A 84 -11.24 -21.57 -9.43
C GLU A 84 -10.76 -20.21 -8.90
N ALA A 85 -11.58 -19.18 -9.04
CA ALA A 85 -11.26 -17.85 -8.49
C ALA A 85 -11.07 -17.92 -6.97
N HIS A 86 -11.99 -18.59 -6.26
CA HIS A 86 -11.89 -18.78 -4.80
C HIS A 86 -10.61 -19.53 -4.39
N ARG A 87 -10.23 -20.58 -5.12
CA ARG A 87 -8.99 -21.33 -4.83
C ARG A 87 -7.75 -20.43 -4.95
N GLU A 88 -7.66 -19.67 -6.03
CA GLU A 88 -6.50 -18.80 -6.28
C GLU A 88 -6.47 -17.61 -5.34
N PHE A 89 -7.61 -16.98 -5.05
CA PHE A 89 -7.68 -15.90 -4.06
C PHE A 89 -7.36 -16.37 -2.65
N ARG A 90 -7.64 -17.62 -2.30
CA ARG A 90 -7.24 -18.20 -1.02
C ARG A 90 -5.71 -18.24 -0.89
N ILE A 91 -5.01 -18.75 -1.91
CA ILE A 91 -3.53 -18.79 -1.93
C ILE A 91 -2.97 -17.37 -1.76
N TYR A 92 -3.55 -16.41 -2.46
CA TYR A 92 -3.12 -15.00 -2.33
C TYR A 92 -3.38 -14.45 -0.93
N LEU A 93 -4.56 -14.66 -0.37
CA LEU A 93 -4.97 -14.14 0.94
C LEU A 93 -4.22 -14.80 2.10
N GLU A 94 -3.71 -16.02 1.95
CA GLU A 94 -2.80 -16.66 2.92
C GLU A 94 -1.50 -15.86 3.07
N SER A 95 -0.99 -15.29 1.97
CA SER A 95 0.20 -14.44 1.99
C SER A 95 -0.09 -12.96 2.31
N ALA A 96 -1.33 -12.51 2.10
CA ALA A 96 -1.75 -11.12 2.27
C ALA A 96 -3.17 -11.02 2.88
N PRO A 97 -3.38 -11.46 4.13
CA PRO A 97 -4.73 -11.56 4.73
C PRO A 97 -5.44 -10.21 4.88
N ALA A 98 -4.69 -9.12 4.96
CA ALA A 98 -5.23 -7.77 5.03
C ALA A 98 -5.51 -7.12 3.65
N ALA A 99 -5.27 -7.84 2.54
CA ALA A 99 -5.44 -7.29 1.21
C ALA A 99 -6.91 -6.89 0.96
N ARG A 100 -7.07 -5.76 0.27
CA ARG A 100 -8.37 -5.22 -0.18
C ARG A 100 -8.23 -4.80 -1.62
N LEU A 101 -9.29 -4.95 -2.38
CA LEU A 101 -9.35 -4.48 -3.76
C LEU A 101 -10.08 -3.13 -3.80
N ASP A 102 -9.56 -2.25 -4.63
CA ASP A 102 -10.26 -1.02 -4.96
C ASP A 102 -11.39 -1.35 -5.95
N PRO A 103 -12.67 -1.12 -5.60
CA PRO A 103 -13.80 -1.42 -6.47
C PRO A 103 -13.77 -0.70 -7.83
N ALA A 104 -13.04 0.42 -7.91
CA ALA A 104 -12.91 1.18 -9.13
C ALA A 104 -11.88 0.58 -10.12
N MET A 105 -10.99 -0.31 -9.62
CA MET A 105 -9.89 -0.90 -10.39
C MET A 105 -10.21 -2.25 -11.01
N TYR A 106 -11.22 -2.93 -10.50
CA TYR A 106 -11.51 -4.32 -10.87
C TYR A 106 -12.97 -4.50 -11.29
N PRO A 107 -13.26 -5.42 -12.24
CA PRO A 107 -14.62 -5.80 -12.58
C PRO A 107 -15.41 -6.24 -11.33
N ARG A 108 -16.69 -5.97 -11.30
CA ARG A 108 -17.57 -6.30 -10.18
C ARG A 108 -17.46 -7.78 -9.77
N ALA A 109 -17.43 -8.69 -10.74
CA ALA A 109 -17.29 -10.13 -10.48
C ALA A 109 -15.99 -10.46 -9.73
N VAL A 110 -14.89 -9.77 -10.02
CA VAL A 110 -13.61 -9.95 -9.32
C VAL A 110 -13.71 -9.48 -7.87
N ILE A 111 -14.33 -8.32 -7.66
CA ILE A 111 -14.55 -7.77 -6.30
C ILE A 111 -15.39 -8.72 -5.47
N ASP A 112 -16.53 -9.17 -6.02
CA ASP A 112 -17.49 -10.03 -5.31
C ASP A 112 -16.83 -11.38 -4.95
N ALA A 113 -16.13 -12.03 -5.89
CA ALA A 113 -15.42 -13.29 -5.64
C ALA A 113 -14.29 -13.15 -4.61
N PHE A 114 -13.51 -12.05 -4.68
CA PHE A 114 -12.45 -11.77 -3.73
C PHE A 114 -12.98 -11.53 -2.33
N GLN A 115 -14.04 -10.74 -2.19
CA GLN A 115 -14.69 -10.47 -0.91
C GLN A 115 -15.28 -11.74 -0.30
N ALA A 116 -15.98 -12.54 -1.09
CA ALA A 116 -16.54 -13.82 -0.64
C ALA A 116 -15.45 -14.78 -0.11
N THR A 117 -14.32 -14.89 -0.83
CA THR A 117 -13.18 -15.70 -0.36
C THR A 117 -12.61 -15.18 0.96
N ARG A 118 -12.48 -13.87 1.09
CA ARG A 118 -11.98 -13.25 2.31
C ARG A 118 -12.90 -13.46 3.50
N GLU A 119 -14.21 -13.40 3.29
CA GLU A 119 -15.22 -13.66 4.32
C GLU A 119 -15.21 -15.12 4.74
N GLU A 120 -15.08 -16.05 3.80
CA GLU A 120 -14.94 -17.48 4.10
C GLU A 120 -13.72 -17.79 4.99
N LEU A 121 -12.57 -17.20 4.67
CA LEU A 121 -11.35 -17.36 5.48
C LEU A 121 -11.49 -16.74 6.88
N ARG A 122 -12.16 -15.60 6.99
CA ARG A 122 -12.44 -14.94 8.28
C ARG A 122 -13.43 -15.75 9.15
N GLY A 123 -14.42 -16.37 8.55
CA GLY A 123 -15.36 -17.22 9.26
C GLY A 123 -14.73 -18.44 9.93
N ARG A 124 -13.50 -18.80 9.54
CA ARG A 124 -12.71 -19.84 10.18
C ARG A 124 -11.88 -19.35 11.36
N ASP A 125 -11.55 -18.04 11.41
CA ASP A 125 -10.59 -17.50 12.38
C ASP A 125 -11.17 -16.58 13.46
N SER A 126 -12.47 -16.45 13.59
CA SER A 126 -13.10 -15.63 14.64
C SER A 126 -13.96 -14.45 14.16
N ALA A 127 -15.08 -14.34 14.86
CA ALA A 127 -16.11 -13.32 14.80
C ALA A 127 -15.61 -11.85 14.98
N ALA A 128 -15.02 -11.29 13.95
CA ALA A 128 -14.82 -9.85 13.85
C ALA A 128 -15.46 -9.38 12.53
N GLU A 129 -16.48 -8.56 12.64
CA GLU A 129 -17.26 -8.00 11.54
C GLU A 129 -16.40 -7.32 10.46
N PRO A 130 -16.77 -7.43 9.15
CA PRO A 130 -15.98 -6.85 8.08
C PRO A 130 -16.09 -5.32 8.08
N ALA A 131 -15.00 -4.64 8.31
CA ALA A 131 -14.88 -3.19 8.15
C ALA A 131 -15.00 -2.74 6.66
N GLY A 132 -15.89 -3.38 5.90
CA GLY A 132 -16.10 -3.12 4.47
C GLY A 132 -17.02 -1.94 4.16
N THR A 133 -17.71 -1.40 5.17
CA THR A 133 -18.71 -0.33 5.03
C THR A 133 -18.41 0.88 5.89
N LEU A 134 -17.53 0.76 6.88
CA LEU A 134 -17.16 1.88 7.74
C LEU A 134 -16.01 2.69 7.14
N GLY A 135 -16.10 4.00 7.19
CA GLY A 135 -14.98 4.88 6.90
C GLY A 135 -13.79 4.57 7.82
N LEU A 136 -12.58 4.93 7.41
CA LEU A 136 -11.37 4.60 8.17
C LEU A 136 -11.43 5.11 9.63
N ALA A 137 -12.02 6.29 9.85
CA ALA A 137 -12.21 6.85 11.19
C ALA A 137 -13.20 6.04 12.04
N GLU A 138 -14.27 5.55 11.44
CA GLU A 138 -15.28 4.73 12.10
C GLU A 138 -14.73 3.34 12.42
N ALA A 139 -13.99 2.73 11.48
CA ALA A 139 -13.30 1.48 11.70
C ALA A 139 -12.30 1.59 12.87
N TYR A 140 -11.58 2.71 12.95
CA TYR A 140 -10.69 2.98 14.08
C TYR A 140 -11.45 3.18 15.39
N ALA A 141 -12.55 3.91 15.37
CA ALA A 141 -13.38 4.11 16.58
C ALA A 141 -13.94 2.78 17.14
N ALA A 142 -14.26 1.83 16.26
CA ALA A 142 -14.72 0.49 16.64
C ALA A 142 -13.60 -0.48 17.04
N PHE A 143 -12.34 -0.17 16.71
CA PHE A 143 -11.20 -1.06 16.95
C PHE A 143 -10.88 -1.22 18.43
N ARG A 144 -10.81 -2.46 18.89
CA ARG A 144 -10.47 -2.84 20.27
C ARG A 144 -9.28 -3.79 20.24
N PRO A 145 -8.05 -3.28 20.39
CA PRO A 145 -6.87 -4.13 20.40
C PRO A 145 -6.79 -4.98 21.68
N PRO A 146 -6.08 -6.11 21.65
CA PRO A 146 -5.74 -6.83 22.85
C PRO A 146 -4.90 -5.96 23.80
N PRO A 147 -4.95 -6.17 25.10
CA PRO A 147 -4.14 -5.42 26.07
C PRO A 147 -2.64 -5.69 25.91
N GLY A 148 -1.83 -4.77 26.38
CA GLY A 148 -0.36 -4.86 26.41
C GLY A 148 0.33 -3.98 25.35
N PRO A 149 1.68 -3.90 25.34
CA PRO A 149 2.43 -3.06 24.41
C PRO A 149 2.35 -3.58 22.97
N ALA A 150 2.32 -2.69 22.00
CA ALA A 150 2.31 -3.04 20.57
C ALA A 150 3.66 -3.60 20.12
N ASN A 151 4.75 -3.16 20.75
CA ASN A 151 6.12 -3.59 20.44
C ASN A 151 6.86 -3.97 21.73
N ALA A 152 7.66 -5.03 21.67
CA ALA A 152 8.58 -5.36 22.75
C ALA A 152 9.66 -4.28 22.90
N VAL A 153 10.14 -4.09 24.13
CA VAL A 153 11.27 -3.19 24.43
C VAL A 153 12.57 -4.00 24.24
N ASP A 154 12.93 -4.18 22.98
CA ASP A 154 14.13 -4.90 22.54
C ASP A 154 14.95 -4.02 21.57
N GLU A 155 15.93 -4.62 20.91
CA GLU A 155 16.77 -3.92 19.93
C GLU A 155 15.97 -3.35 18.76
N ALA A 156 14.86 -3.98 18.39
CA ALA A 156 14.02 -3.59 17.26
C ALA A 156 13.01 -2.50 17.62
N TRP A 157 12.87 -2.12 18.91
CA TRP A 157 11.88 -1.11 19.32
C TRP A 157 12.05 0.22 18.58
N GLY A 158 13.26 0.71 18.46
CA GLY A 158 13.56 1.95 17.74
C GLY A 158 13.37 1.85 16.22
N GLU A 159 13.34 0.65 15.66
CA GLU A 159 13.05 0.39 14.25
C GLU A 159 11.56 0.11 14.00
N SER A 160 10.76 0.00 15.05
CA SER A 160 9.30 -0.12 14.95
C SER A 160 8.66 1.19 14.47
N ALA A 161 7.34 1.24 14.40
CA ALA A 161 6.62 2.46 14.00
C ALA A 161 6.86 3.65 14.94
N VAL A 162 7.36 3.43 16.15
CA VAL A 162 7.75 4.50 17.10
C VAL A 162 8.83 5.40 16.51
N ARG A 163 9.67 4.90 15.61
CA ARG A 163 10.71 5.69 14.90
C ARG A 163 10.16 6.93 14.20
N PHE A 164 8.89 6.92 13.80
CA PHE A 164 8.26 8.06 13.15
C PHE A 164 7.93 9.21 14.10
N LEU A 165 7.91 8.93 15.41
CA LEU A 165 7.66 9.90 16.49
C LEU A 165 8.95 10.41 17.14
N MET A 166 10.10 9.79 16.82
CA MET A 166 11.40 10.20 17.37
C MET A 166 11.92 11.45 16.68
N THR A 167 12.43 12.39 17.46
CA THR A 167 13.26 13.48 16.97
C THR A 167 14.60 12.96 16.42
N LYS A 168 15.34 13.80 15.72
CA LYS A 168 16.68 13.46 15.23
C LYS A 168 17.62 13.10 16.37
N ASP A 169 17.54 13.84 17.49
CA ASP A 169 18.39 13.62 18.66
C ASP A 169 18.03 12.32 19.38
N GLU A 170 16.73 12.00 19.50
CA GLU A 170 16.27 10.74 20.07
C GLU A 170 16.69 9.54 19.22
N LYS A 171 16.62 9.64 17.89
CA LYS A 171 17.16 8.59 17.00
C LYS A 171 18.66 8.40 17.20
N ALA A 172 19.41 9.51 17.25
CA ALA A 172 20.85 9.45 17.49
C ALA A 172 21.19 8.91 18.89
N ALA A 173 20.39 9.21 19.89
CA ALA A 173 20.55 8.65 21.24
C ALA A 173 20.24 7.16 21.27
N TRP A 174 19.15 6.71 20.67
CA TRP A 174 18.79 5.28 20.54
C TRP A 174 19.90 4.43 19.93
N MET A 175 20.51 4.92 18.86
CA MET A 175 21.60 4.23 18.17
C MET A 175 22.86 4.03 19.04
N ARG A 176 22.99 4.76 20.15
CA ARG A 176 24.11 4.64 21.10
C ARG A 176 23.80 3.71 22.27
N VAL A 177 22.54 3.34 22.44
CA VAL A 177 22.10 2.47 23.54
C VAL A 177 22.44 1.03 23.21
N SER A 178 23.32 0.41 24.01
CA SER A 178 23.85 -0.93 23.69
C SER A 178 23.29 -2.05 24.57
N ASP A 179 22.79 -1.74 25.76
CA ASP A 179 22.33 -2.74 26.71
C ASP A 179 20.84 -2.64 27.04
N ALA A 180 20.28 -3.74 27.55
CA ALA A 180 18.83 -3.81 27.79
C ALA A 180 18.35 -2.85 28.90
N PRO A 181 19.06 -2.64 30.03
CA PRO A 181 18.66 -1.65 31.04
C PRO A 181 18.58 -0.23 30.47
N ALA A 182 19.62 0.19 29.73
CA ALA A 182 19.64 1.52 29.14
C ALA A 182 18.56 1.69 28.06
N ARG A 183 18.22 0.63 27.32
CA ARG A 183 17.05 0.64 26.41
C ARG A 183 15.75 0.84 27.16
N ALA A 184 15.53 0.12 28.22
CA ALA A 184 14.35 0.25 29.05
C ALA A 184 14.21 1.67 29.63
N GLU A 185 15.30 2.25 30.10
CA GLU A 185 15.36 3.63 30.59
C GLU A 185 15.04 4.63 29.47
N PHE A 186 15.66 4.48 28.29
CA PHE A 186 15.38 5.32 27.14
C PHE A 186 13.89 5.31 26.78
N VAL A 187 13.29 4.11 26.70
CA VAL A 187 11.88 3.94 26.36
C VAL A 187 10.98 4.57 27.41
N ALA A 188 11.31 4.38 28.70
CA ALA A 188 10.56 5.03 29.78
C ALA A 188 10.60 6.56 29.67
N LEU A 189 11.79 7.14 29.47
CA LEU A 189 11.96 8.58 29.28
C LEU A 189 11.28 9.10 28.01
N PHE A 190 11.31 8.33 26.91
CA PHE A 190 10.64 8.68 25.67
C PHE A 190 9.13 8.86 25.86
N TRP A 191 8.49 7.93 26.55
CA TRP A 191 7.06 8.02 26.85
C TRP A 191 6.75 9.05 27.94
N GLN A 192 7.59 9.19 28.95
CA GLN A 192 7.41 10.19 30.02
C GLN A 192 7.40 11.61 29.46
N ARG A 193 8.27 11.95 28.51
CA ARG A 193 8.30 13.27 27.88
C ARG A 193 7.03 13.59 27.09
N ARG A 194 6.28 12.57 26.69
CA ARG A 194 5.04 12.68 25.90
C ARG A 194 3.78 12.42 26.72
N ASP A 195 3.95 12.33 28.01
CA ASP A 195 2.85 12.18 28.96
C ASP A 195 2.30 13.56 29.34
N HIS A 196 1.06 13.80 28.92
CA HIS A 196 0.35 15.06 29.22
C HIS A 196 -0.38 15.04 30.58
N THR A 197 -0.42 13.88 31.24
CA THR A 197 -1.15 13.65 32.50
C THR A 197 -0.32 12.83 33.49
N PRO A 198 0.92 13.25 33.81
CA PRO A 198 1.84 12.44 34.61
C PRO A 198 1.31 12.13 36.03
N GLU A 199 0.34 12.87 36.50
CA GLU A 199 -0.32 12.67 37.80
C GLU A 199 -1.28 11.47 37.82
N THR A 200 -1.72 10.95 36.67
CA THR A 200 -2.69 9.84 36.61
C THR A 200 -2.03 8.46 36.72
N GLY A 201 -0.73 8.37 36.50
CA GLY A 201 0.00 7.10 36.40
C GLY A 201 -0.28 6.29 35.13
N GLU A 202 -1.17 6.78 34.28
CA GLU A 202 -1.49 6.24 32.96
C GLU A 202 -1.02 7.23 31.88
N ASN A 203 -0.35 6.75 30.85
CA ASN A 203 0.11 7.56 29.73
C ASN A 203 -0.85 7.42 28.54
N ALA A 204 -1.88 8.25 28.50
CA ALA A 204 -2.91 8.22 27.46
C ALA A 204 -2.35 8.43 26.04
N TYR A 205 -1.27 9.21 25.90
CA TYR A 205 -0.60 9.40 24.62
C TYR A 205 0.03 8.10 24.13
N ARG A 206 0.77 7.40 25.00
CA ARG A 206 1.36 6.10 24.70
C ARG A 206 0.30 5.10 24.28
N ASP A 207 -0.79 4.99 25.05
CA ASP A 207 -1.87 4.03 24.81
C ASP A 207 -2.53 4.29 23.45
N GLU A 208 -2.74 5.57 23.10
CA GLU A 208 -3.28 5.95 21.80
C GLU A 208 -2.30 5.61 20.65
N ILE A 209 -1.00 5.87 20.79
CA ILE A 209 -0.01 5.51 19.76
C ILE A 209 0.08 3.99 19.60
N GLU A 210 0.10 3.24 20.68
CA GLU A 210 0.11 1.77 20.63
C GLU A 210 -1.16 1.22 19.97
N ARG A 211 -2.31 1.84 20.22
CA ARG A 211 -3.56 1.51 19.55
C ARG A 211 -3.50 1.80 18.05
N ARG A 212 -2.94 2.94 17.64
CA ARG A 212 -2.74 3.31 16.23
C ARG A 212 -1.81 2.33 15.52
N ILE A 213 -0.70 1.93 16.14
CA ILE A 213 0.24 0.96 15.60
C ILE A 213 -0.47 -0.36 15.31
N ARG A 214 -1.23 -0.90 16.27
CA ARG A 214 -1.96 -2.16 16.11
C ARG A 214 -3.04 -2.07 15.04
N PHE A 215 -3.77 -0.96 15.00
CA PHE A 215 -4.74 -0.73 13.94
C PHE A 215 -4.07 -0.69 12.58
N ALA A 216 -2.97 0.04 12.46
CA ALA A 216 -2.22 0.12 11.22
C ALA A 216 -1.70 -1.25 10.78
N ASP A 217 -1.18 -2.07 11.71
CA ASP A 217 -0.73 -3.43 11.42
C ASP A 217 -1.88 -4.32 10.92
N ALA A 218 -3.07 -4.17 11.50
CA ALA A 218 -4.25 -4.91 11.06
C ALA A 218 -4.82 -4.43 9.72
N GLN A 219 -4.68 -3.14 9.38
CA GLN A 219 -5.34 -2.55 8.21
C GLN A 219 -4.44 -2.36 6.98
N PHE A 220 -3.14 -2.12 7.19
CA PHE A 220 -2.23 -1.69 6.12
C PHE A 220 -1.07 -2.65 5.89
N ALA A 221 -1.07 -3.85 6.48
CA ALA A 221 -0.05 -4.85 6.24
C ALA A 221 0.05 -5.21 4.75
N GLN A 222 1.28 -5.41 4.29
CA GLN A 222 1.59 -5.71 2.88
C GLN A 222 2.64 -6.81 2.82
N GLY A 223 2.21 -8.03 2.54
CA GLY A 223 3.09 -9.20 2.63
C GLY A 223 3.71 -9.31 4.04
N GLU A 224 5.02 -9.44 4.10
CA GLU A 224 5.76 -9.50 5.36
C GLU A 224 5.93 -8.15 6.08
N LYS A 225 5.65 -7.03 5.37
CA LYS A 225 5.81 -5.70 5.94
C LYS A 225 4.65 -5.37 6.86
N LYS A 226 4.95 -5.12 8.16
CA LYS A 226 3.95 -4.65 9.12
C LYS A 226 3.24 -3.41 8.60
N GLY A 227 1.93 -3.35 8.78
CA GLY A 227 1.12 -2.25 8.29
C GLY A 227 1.54 -0.89 8.83
N SER A 228 1.94 -0.83 10.10
CA SER A 228 2.46 0.38 10.75
C SER A 228 3.77 0.91 10.13
N LEU A 229 4.50 0.07 9.41
CA LEU A 229 5.75 0.45 8.71
C LEU A 229 5.52 0.83 7.24
N THR A 230 4.31 0.71 6.71
CA THR A 230 3.95 1.20 5.38
C THR A 230 3.77 2.72 5.38
N ASP A 231 3.72 3.34 4.22
CA ASP A 231 3.51 4.79 4.12
C ASP A 231 2.13 5.20 4.70
N ARG A 232 1.08 4.39 4.47
CA ARG A 232 -0.23 4.61 5.12
C ARG A 232 -0.13 4.47 6.63
N GLY A 233 0.54 3.42 7.10
CA GLY A 233 0.75 3.20 8.53
C GLY A 233 1.54 4.30 9.18
N MET A 234 2.60 4.79 8.55
CA MET A 234 3.37 5.94 9.04
C MET A 234 2.47 7.16 9.25
N VAL A 235 1.72 7.56 8.23
CA VAL A 235 0.80 8.70 8.34
C VAL A 235 -0.25 8.46 9.42
N PHE A 236 -0.83 7.25 9.47
CA PHE A 236 -1.85 6.92 10.47
C PHE A 236 -1.31 6.92 11.91
N VAL A 237 -0.12 6.39 12.14
CA VAL A 237 0.51 6.39 13.48
C VAL A 237 0.76 7.82 13.94
N VAL A 238 1.30 8.66 13.09
CA VAL A 238 1.63 10.06 13.43
C VAL A 238 0.36 10.91 13.56
N MET A 239 -0.50 10.90 12.56
CA MET A 239 -1.65 11.80 12.45
C MET A 239 -2.93 11.27 13.11
N GLY A 240 -3.06 9.95 13.28
CA GLY A 240 -4.32 9.28 13.63
C GLY A 240 -5.27 9.14 12.45
N PRO A 241 -6.57 8.87 12.71
CA PRO A 241 -7.55 8.69 11.65
C PRO A 241 -7.82 9.99 10.90
N PRO A 242 -7.89 9.98 9.54
CA PRO A 242 -8.22 11.16 8.76
C PRO A 242 -9.67 11.64 9.00
N SER A 243 -9.94 12.89 8.69
CA SER A 243 -11.30 13.44 8.73
C SER A 243 -12.19 12.78 7.68
N TYR A 244 -11.65 12.53 6.49
CA TYR A 244 -12.30 11.74 5.44
C TYR A 244 -11.26 11.20 4.44
N VAL A 245 -11.65 10.20 3.66
CA VAL A 245 -10.82 9.56 2.64
C VAL A 245 -11.48 9.74 1.28
N GLY A 246 -10.74 10.31 0.35
CA GLY A 246 -11.10 10.39 -1.07
C GLY A 246 -10.38 9.31 -1.88
N ASN A 247 -11.06 8.77 -2.89
CA ASN A 247 -10.47 7.82 -3.83
C ASN A 247 -10.63 8.35 -5.25
N ALA A 248 -9.59 8.24 -6.06
CA ALA A 248 -9.60 8.59 -7.46
C ALA A 248 -8.82 7.55 -8.28
N LEU A 249 -9.23 7.36 -9.52
CA LEU A 249 -8.49 6.53 -10.46
C LEU A 249 -7.38 7.36 -11.11
N LEU A 250 -6.21 6.75 -11.24
CA LEU A 250 -5.15 7.28 -12.07
C LEU A 250 -5.42 6.87 -13.51
N LYS A 251 -5.78 7.84 -14.33
CA LYS A 251 -5.82 7.69 -15.77
C LYS A 251 -4.40 7.82 -16.30
N ILE A 252 -4.03 6.99 -17.27
CA ILE A 252 -2.83 7.25 -18.07
C ILE A 252 -3.15 8.51 -18.87
N GLU A 253 -2.49 9.61 -18.57
CA GLU A 253 -2.36 10.68 -19.53
C GLU A 253 -1.66 10.08 -20.76
N ASP A 254 -2.28 10.22 -21.91
CA ASP A 254 -1.82 9.61 -23.16
C ASP A 254 -0.33 9.88 -23.33
N ASP A 255 0.44 8.80 -23.45
CA ASP A 255 1.80 8.87 -23.98
C ASP A 255 1.75 9.73 -25.25
N PRO A 256 2.53 10.81 -25.37
CA PRO A 256 2.54 11.70 -26.55
C PRO A 256 2.65 10.94 -27.87
N ILE A 257 3.27 9.74 -27.85
CA ILE A 257 3.37 8.83 -28.99
C ILE A 257 2.03 8.17 -29.29
N GLN A 258 1.22 7.84 -28.30
CA GLN A 258 -0.13 7.31 -28.48
C GLN A 258 -1.12 8.40 -28.91
N ALA A 259 -1.01 9.60 -28.37
CA ALA A 259 -1.79 10.76 -28.80
C ALA A 259 -1.50 11.11 -30.28
N ALA A 260 -0.25 11.05 -30.71
CA ALA A 260 0.15 11.23 -32.10
C ALA A 260 -0.36 10.11 -33.03
N ARG A 261 -0.53 8.88 -32.54
CA ARG A 261 -1.10 7.75 -33.31
C ARG A 261 -2.63 7.83 -33.40
N SER A 262 -3.28 8.47 -32.44
CA SER A 262 -4.74 8.65 -32.36
C SER A 262 -5.21 9.93 -33.04
N ALA A 263 -4.28 10.78 -33.51
CA ALA A 263 -4.64 11.99 -34.26
C ALA A 263 -5.37 11.65 -35.57
N PRO A 264 -6.38 12.41 -35.94
CA PRO A 264 -7.08 12.24 -37.23
C PRO A 264 -6.08 12.29 -38.38
N ARG A 265 -6.09 11.28 -39.22
CA ARG A 265 -5.23 11.22 -40.42
C ARG A 265 -6.08 11.44 -41.65
N THR A 266 -5.75 12.47 -42.38
CA THR A 266 -6.39 12.72 -43.67
C THR A 266 -5.63 11.95 -44.76
N GLN A 267 -6.27 11.00 -45.39
CA GLN A 267 -5.77 10.31 -46.59
C GLN A 267 -6.34 10.94 -47.83
N VAL A 268 -5.47 11.26 -48.79
CA VAL A 268 -5.89 11.71 -50.09
C VAL A 268 -6.12 10.44 -50.95
N LEU A 269 -7.37 10.24 -51.36
CA LEU A 269 -7.72 9.15 -52.24
C LEU A 269 -7.86 9.68 -53.68
N VAL A 270 -7.09 9.05 -54.58
CA VAL A 270 -7.23 9.33 -56.04
C VAL A 270 -8.02 8.16 -56.61
N GLY A 271 -9.25 8.47 -57.01
CA GLY A 271 -10.10 7.47 -57.67
C GLY A 271 -9.65 7.11 -59.08
N PRO A 272 -10.15 6.00 -59.68
CA PRO A 272 -9.78 5.52 -61.00
C PRO A 272 -10.05 6.56 -62.13
N THR A 273 -10.88 7.55 -61.85
CA THR A 273 -11.27 8.63 -62.79
C THR A 273 -10.44 9.91 -62.56
N GLY A 274 -9.34 9.86 -61.77
CA GLY A 274 -8.52 11.04 -61.46
C GLY A 274 -9.17 12.06 -60.50
N ARG A 275 -10.35 11.74 -59.94
CA ARG A 275 -10.93 12.59 -58.89
C ARG A 275 -10.20 12.41 -57.59
N VAL A 276 -9.74 13.54 -57.03
CA VAL A 276 -9.08 13.60 -55.73
C VAL A 276 -10.14 13.81 -54.66
N GLY A 277 -10.26 12.87 -53.73
CA GLY A 277 -11.09 12.97 -52.53
C GLY A 277 -10.21 12.90 -51.25
N THR A 278 -10.65 13.54 -50.21
CA THR A 278 -9.99 13.42 -48.88
C THR A 278 -10.88 12.57 -47.96
N LEU A 279 -10.33 11.50 -47.43
CA LEU A 279 -10.96 10.71 -46.38
C LEU A 279 -10.26 11.03 -45.06
N THR A 280 -10.96 11.68 -44.15
CA THR A 280 -10.46 11.84 -42.76
C THR A 280 -10.87 10.62 -41.97
N VAL A 281 -9.95 9.75 -41.71
CA VAL A 281 -10.14 8.64 -40.78
C VAL A 281 -9.84 9.16 -39.39
N THR A 282 -10.89 9.36 -38.61
CA THR A 282 -10.74 9.55 -37.16
C THR A 282 -10.71 8.18 -36.56
N PRO A 283 -9.57 7.73 -36.00
CA PRO A 283 -9.55 6.48 -35.22
C PRO A 283 -10.59 6.66 -34.12
N GLN A 284 -11.57 5.76 -34.04
CA GLN A 284 -12.40 5.74 -32.83
C GLN A 284 -11.47 5.49 -31.67
N PRO A 285 -11.52 6.34 -30.62
CA PRO A 285 -10.81 6.01 -29.40
C PRO A 285 -11.35 4.64 -28.96
N MET A 286 -10.50 3.63 -28.95
CA MET A 286 -10.80 2.41 -28.24
C MET A 286 -10.80 2.82 -26.77
N THR A 287 -11.98 3.18 -26.28
CA THR A 287 -12.25 3.60 -24.92
C THR A 287 -12.28 2.40 -23.97
N ALA A 288 -11.18 1.71 -23.86
CA ALA A 288 -10.80 1.20 -22.58
C ALA A 288 -9.91 2.28 -21.96
N GLU A 289 -10.47 3.15 -21.12
CA GLU A 289 -9.68 4.02 -20.27
C GLU A 289 -8.65 3.13 -19.58
N LYS A 290 -7.38 3.24 -19.96
CA LYS A 290 -6.30 2.46 -19.34
C LYS A 290 -6.10 3.02 -17.94
N ILE A 291 -6.77 2.42 -16.98
CA ILE A 291 -6.57 2.72 -15.57
C ILE A 291 -5.23 2.12 -15.17
N GLN A 292 -4.29 2.94 -14.74
CA GLN A 292 -2.93 2.51 -14.39
C GLN A 292 -2.74 2.32 -12.89
N GLY A 293 -3.69 2.73 -12.09
CA GLY A 293 -3.59 2.65 -10.64
C GLY A 293 -4.73 3.35 -9.93
N SER A 294 -4.64 3.43 -8.62
CA SER A 294 -5.56 4.20 -7.77
C SER A 294 -4.80 5.22 -6.95
N ARG A 295 -5.49 6.28 -6.64
CA ARG A 295 -5.07 7.36 -5.77
C ARG A 295 -6.02 7.44 -4.60
N GLU A 296 -5.50 7.27 -3.40
CA GLU A 296 -6.22 7.45 -2.15
C GLU A 296 -5.71 8.72 -1.48
N ILE A 297 -6.62 9.61 -1.04
CA ILE A 297 -6.28 10.89 -0.43
C ILE A 297 -6.89 10.95 0.95
N TRP A 298 -6.05 11.12 1.96
CA TRP A 298 -6.47 11.31 3.34
C TRP A 298 -6.47 12.77 3.69
N HIS A 299 -7.63 13.28 4.05
CA HIS A 299 -7.84 14.68 4.40
C HIS A 299 -7.92 14.87 5.91
N TYR A 300 -7.09 15.76 6.44
CA TYR A 300 -7.07 16.18 7.84
C TYR A 300 -7.50 17.64 7.92
N ARG A 301 -8.69 17.89 8.46
CA ARG A 301 -9.22 19.25 8.68
C ARG A 301 -8.66 19.87 9.95
N ARG A 302 -8.94 21.15 10.13
CA ARG A 302 -8.40 21.96 11.23
C ARG A 302 -8.56 21.35 12.62
N ASP A 303 -9.67 20.67 12.87
CA ASP A 303 -9.96 19.97 14.13
C ASP A 303 -9.04 18.78 14.43
N ARG A 304 -8.38 18.26 13.41
CA ARG A 304 -7.41 17.14 13.47
C ARG A 304 -5.96 17.59 13.34
N LEU A 305 -5.71 18.87 13.11
CA LEU A 305 -4.38 19.41 12.91
C LEU A 305 -3.88 20.12 14.18
N PRO A 306 -2.59 19.96 14.57
CA PRO A 306 -1.99 20.75 15.63
C PRO A 306 -2.06 22.25 15.33
N LYS A 307 -2.07 23.06 16.39
CA LYS A 307 -2.09 24.54 16.26
C LYS A 307 -0.90 25.07 15.45
N ALA A 308 0.24 24.41 15.54
CA ALA A 308 1.46 24.77 14.81
C ALA A 308 1.35 24.63 13.28
N VAL A 309 0.41 23.83 12.78
CA VAL A 309 0.12 23.72 11.35
C VAL A 309 -0.78 24.88 10.93
N ALA A 310 -0.30 25.79 10.08
CA ALA A 310 -1.05 26.98 9.69
C ALA A 310 -2.23 26.70 8.73
N SER A 311 -2.25 25.53 8.08
CA SER A 311 -3.28 25.15 7.10
C SER A 311 -4.61 24.78 7.80
N ASN A 312 -5.73 25.06 7.13
CA ASN A 312 -7.05 24.61 7.57
C ASN A 312 -7.34 23.15 7.18
N GLU A 313 -6.63 22.64 6.20
CA GLU A 313 -6.71 21.25 5.74
C GLU A 313 -5.36 20.83 5.17
N VAL A 314 -4.96 19.59 5.46
CA VAL A 314 -3.78 18.93 4.87
C VAL A 314 -4.23 17.62 4.27
N ALA A 315 -3.76 17.33 3.06
CA ALA A 315 -4.03 16.10 2.35
C ALA A 315 -2.74 15.25 2.24
N PHE A 316 -2.90 13.95 2.44
CA PHE A 316 -1.86 12.95 2.19
C PHE A 316 -2.32 12.05 1.05
N GLU A 317 -1.57 12.05 -0.02
CA GLU A 317 -1.92 11.31 -1.23
C GLU A 317 -1.08 10.03 -1.34
N PHE A 318 -1.75 8.91 -1.54
CA PHE A 318 -1.14 7.59 -1.71
C PHE A 318 -1.45 7.05 -3.09
N LEU A 319 -0.42 6.69 -3.84
CA LEU A 319 -0.54 6.10 -5.17
C LEU A 319 -0.29 4.60 -5.12
N SER A 320 -1.22 3.83 -5.66
CA SER A 320 -1.06 2.41 -5.93
C SER A 320 -1.10 2.15 -7.43
N LYS A 321 0.03 1.73 -8.01
CA LYS A 321 0.16 1.54 -9.46
C LYS A 321 -0.65 0.37 -10.00
N ASP A 322 -0.84 -0.68 -9.21
CA ASP A 322 -1.49 -1.92 -9.66
C ASP A 322 -2.84 -2.18 -8.96
N GLY A 323 -3.30 -1.25 -8.12
CA GLY A 323 -4.59 -1.36 -7.40
C GLY A 323 -4.61 -2.37 -6.24
N TYR A 324 -3.58 -3.21 -6.09
CA TYR A 324 -3.44 -4.15 -4.97
C TYR A 324 -2.05 -4.08 -4.31
N GLY A 325 -1.10 -3.39 -4.90
CA GLY A 325 0.26 -3.27 -4.40
C GLY A 325 0.46 -2.25 -3.29
N THR A 326 1.71 -1.94 -3.04
CA THR A 326 2.13 -0.93 -2.07
C THR A 326 1.62 0.44 -2.47
N ALA A 327 0.80 1.03 -1.61
CA ALA A 327 0.43 2.43 -1.75
C ALA A 327 1.60 3.31 -1.26
N VAL A 328 2.13 4.14 -2.13
CA VAL A 328 3.29 5.01 -1.87
C VAL A 328 2.81 6.42 -1.64
N LEU A 329 3.26 7.02 -0.53
CA LEU A 329 2.96 8.41 -0.18
C LEU A 329 3.62 9.36 -1.20
N GLN A 330 2.83 10.26 -1.75
CA GLN A 330 3.35 11.37 -2.53
C GLN A 330 3.95 12.40 -1.58
N ARG A 331 5.23 12.74 -1.82
CA ARG A 331 6.02 13.58 -0.93
C ARG A 331 5.81 15.07 -1.22
N GLU A 332 4.61 15.55 -1.03
CA GLU A 332 4.35 16.99 -1.07
C GLU A 332 4.95 17.70 0.14
N ALA A 333 5.50 18.89 -0.08
CA ALA A 333 6.23 19.63 0.96
C ALA A 333 5.33 19.92 2.19
N VAL A 334 4.08 20.29 1.98
CA VAL A 334 3.13 20.58 3.07
C VAL A 334 2.84 19.34 3.90
N ALA A 335 2.65 18.19 3.26
CA ALA A 335 2.40 16.93 3.94
C ALA A 335 3.60 16.50 4.78
N LEU A 336 4.82 16.57 4.22
CA LEU A 336 6.05 16.21 4.94
C LEU A 336 6.32 17.13 6.13
N THR A 337 6.20 18.45 5.94
CA THR A 337 6.36 19.44 7.02
C THR A 337 5.33 19.20 8.12
N THR A 338 4.08 18.86 7.78
CA THR A 338 3.06 18.53 8.76
C THR A 338 3.44 17.32 9.59
N LEU A 339 3.94 16.23 8.96
CA LEU A 339 4.40 15.04 9.68
C LEU A 339 5.57 15.38 10.63
N GLU A 340 6.52 16.22 10.19
CA GLU A 340 7.64 16.63 11.03
C GLU A 340 7.17 17.46 12.23
N ILE A 341 6.23 18.39 12.05
CA ILE A 341 5.65 19.18 13.12
C ILE A 341 4.93 18.27 14.13
N VAL A 342 4.09 17.35 13.67
CA VAL A 342 3.32 16.46 14.55
C VAL A 342 4.23 15.48 15.28
N ALA A 343 5.22 14.92 14.60
CA ALA A 343 6.18 13.99 15.19
C ALA A 343 7.12 14.68 16.19
N GLY A 344 7.53 15.92 15.92
CA GLY A 344 8.44 16.70 16.78
C GLY A 344 7.77 17.41 17.95
N ASN A 345 6.49 17.71 17.81
CA ASN A 345 5.71 18.45 18.83
C ASN A 345 4.91 17.50 19.74
N GLY A 346 5.52 16.41 20.19
CA GLY A 346 4.93 15.56 21.25
C GLY A 346 4.62 16.34 22.56
N ASP A 347 4.98 17.63 22.64
CA ASP A 347 4.75 18.50 23.78
C ASP A 347 3.46 19.37 23.66
N GLU A 348 2.83 19.47 22.49
CA GLU A 348 1.59 20.28 22.36
C GLU A 348 0.47 19.49 21.63
N GLY A 349 -0.26 18.68 22.40
CA GLY A 349 -1.70 18.47 22.16
C GLY A 349 -2.13 17.84 20.84
N ALA A 350 -1.65 16.65 20.49
CA ALA A 350 -2.34 15.75 19.55
C ALA A 350 -3.50 14.97 20.25
N ALA A 351 -4.03 15.50 21.32
CA ALA A 351 -5.26 15.03 21.95
C ALA A 351 -6.46 15.69 21.26
N GLY A 352 -6.78 15.23 20.04
CA GLY A 352 -8.15 15.29 19.57
C GLY A 352 -8.98 14.42 20.49
N THR A 353 -9.57 14.99 21.51
CA THR A 353 -10.55 14.38 22.40
C THR A 353 -11.59 13.66 21.57
N PRO A 354 -11.85 12.36 21.80
CA PRO A 354 -12.98 11.70 21.18
C PRO A 354 -14.24 12.45 21.61
N ALA A 355 -15.02 12.90 20.64
CA ALA A 355 -16.32 13.51 20.90
C ALA A 355 -17.09 12.57 21.84
N ARG A 356 -17.36 13.05 23.06
CA ARG A 356 -18.32 12.43 23.97
C ARG A 356 -19.64 12.34 23.22
N ALA A 357 -20.06 11.13 22.92
CA ALA A 357 -21.44 10.87 22.59
C ALA A 357 -22.28 11.25 23.84
N GLN A 358 -23.12 12.25 23.67
CA GLN A 358 -24.26 12.48 24.54
C GLN A 358 -25.39 11.57 24.12
#